data_888264837751146291566027ccd7eb86
#
_entry.id   888264837751146291566027ccd7eb86
#
_cell.length_a   1.000
_cell.length_b   1.000
_cell.length_c   1.000
_cell.angle_alpha   90.00
_cell.angle_beta   90.00
_cell.angle_gamma   90.00
#
_symmetry.space_group_name_H-M   'P 1'
#
loop_
_entity.id
_entity.type
_entity.pdbx_description
1 polymer ?
#
loop_
_entity_poly.entity_id
_entity_poly.type
_entity_poly.pdbx_seq_one_letter_code
_entity_poly.pdbx_strand_id
1 'polypeptide(L)'
;MSYQLIDGKATAAAIKQQIADEVKSILAAGGKQPHLAAVLVGHDGGSETYVKNKVIACEQCGFKSTLIRYEDDVTEEELLACVDRLNNDADVDGFIVQLPLPKHIDEQKIIMAIDYKKDVDGFHPINVGRMAIGLPCFISATPLGILTLLQHYHIETSGKKCVVLGRSNIVGKPMAQLMMQKQYGDATVTVCHSHSKTLKQECREADIIIAAIGQPNFVTADMVKEGAVIIDVGTTRVPDATRKRGWRLNGDVKFDEVAPKCSFITPVPGGVGPMTICSLMKNTLAAAKHEYYK
;
A
#
# COMPACT_ATOMS: atom_id res chain seq x y z
N MET A 1 -30.03 -3.09 -0.94
CA MET A 1 -29.26 -4.33 -1.23
C MET A 1 -28.31 -4.57 -0.07
N SER A 2 -27.97 -5.81 0.26
CA SER A 2 -26.92 -6.07 1.25
C SER A 2 -25.56 -5.93 0.54
N TYR A 3 -24.68 -5.05 1.04
CA TYR A 3 -23.30 -4.96 0.54
C TYR A 3 -22.46 -6.14 1.06
N GLN A 4 -21.41 -6.46 0.33
CA GLN A 4 -20.37 -7.37 0.78
C GLN A 4 -19.18 -6.57 1.32
N LEU A 5 -18.76 -6.89 2.56
CA LEU A 5 -17.57 -6.28 3.14
C LEU A 5 -16.31 -6.91 2.55
N ILE A 6 -15.38 -6.07 2.10
CA ILE A 6 -14.05 -6.48 1.65
C ILE A 6 -13.14 -6.57 2.88
N ASP A 7 -13.03 -7.75 3.49
CA ASP A 7 -12.21 -7.96 4.69
C ASP A 7 -10.72 -8.14 4.31
N GLY A 8 -10.01 -7.03 4.28
CA GLY A 8 -8.57 -7.04 3.99
C GLY A 8 -7.74 -7.68 5.11
N LYS A 9 -8.23 -7.69 6.36
CA LYS A 9 -7.54 -8.34 7.48
C LYS A 9 -7.53 -9.86 7.30
N ALA A 10 -8.68 -10.45 6.98
CA ALA A 10 -8.78 -11.89 6.72
C ALA A 10 -7.98 -12.29 5.49
N THR A 11 -8.10 -11.53 4.39
CA THR A 11 -7.35 -11.75 3.15
C THR A 11 -5.83 -11.68 3.38
N ALA A 12 -5.35 -10.65 4.10
CA ALA A 12 -3.94 -10.52 4.42
C ALA A 12 -3.42 -11.65 5.31
N ALA A 13 -4.22 -12.15 6.25
CA ALA A 13 -3.85 -13.29 7.09
C ALA A 13 -3.66 -14.56 6.27
N ALA A 14 -4.59 -14.86 5.36
CA ALA A 14 -4.50 -16.03 4.46
C ALA A 14 -3.26 -15.97 3.56
N ILE A 15 -2.97 -14.81 2.95
CA ILE A 15 -1.81 -14.65 2.06
C ILE A 15 -0.50 -14.73 2.86
N LYS A 16 -0.41 -14.14 4.05
CA LYS A 16 0.78 -14.27 4.91
C LYS A 16 1.04 -15.72 5.31
N GLN A 17 0.00 -16.51 5.53
CA GLN A 17 0.16 -17.95 5.78
C GLN A 17 0.75 -18.67 4.55
N GLN A 18 0.26 -18.37 3.34
CA GLN A 18 0.82 -18.90 2.10
C GLN A 18 2.30 -18.54 1.93
N ILE A 19 2.66 -17.29 2.20
CA ILE A 19 4.06 -16.83 2.19
C ILE A 19 4.89 -17.61 3.21
N ALA A 20 4.39 -17.80 4.44
CA ALA A 20 5.10 -18.54 5.48
C ALA A 20 5.33 -20.01 5.08
N ASP A 21 4.37 -20.65 4.42
CA ASP A 21 4.50 -22.02 3.96
C ASP A 21 5.50 -22.14 2.79
N GLU A 22 5.53 -21.14 1.89
CA GLU A 22 6.53 -21.06 0.82
C GLU A 22 7.94 -20.85 1.40
N VAL A 23 8.11 -19.95 2.39
CA VAL A 23 9.40 -19.73 3.07
C VAL A 23 9.89 -21.00 3.75
N LYS A 24 9.02 -21.76 4.44
CA LYS A 24 9.39 -23.05 5.02
C LYS A 24 9.93 -24.03 3.96
N SER A 25 9.28 -24.04 2.79
CA SER A 25 9.71 -24.89 1.66
C SER A 25 11.08 -24.46 1.11
N ILE A 26 11.32 -23.15 0.99
CA ILE A 26 12.62 -22.60 0.57
C ILE A 26 13.72 -23.02 1.56
N LEU A 27 13.49 -22.86 2.86
CA LEU A 27 14.45 -23.20 3.90
C LEU A 27 14.72 -24.71 3.96
N ALA A 28 13.68 -25.54 3.82
CA ALA A 28 13.82 -26.99 3.78
C ALA A 28 14.64 -27.47 2.56
N ALA A 29 14.61 -26.72 1.46
CA ALA A 29 15.44 -26.97 0.28
C ALA A 29 16.87 -26.39 0.40
N GLY A 30 17.26 -25.83 1.56
CA GLY A 30 18.58 -25.22 1.77
C GLY A 30 18.71 -23.80 1.22
N GLY A 31 17.60 -23.17 0.84
CA GLY A 31 17.59 -21.79 0.37
C GLY A 31 17.79 -20.77 1.50
N LYS A 32 18.08 -19.53 1.12
CA LYS A 32 18.27 -18.41 2.05
C LYS A 32 16.91 -17.94 2.65
N GLN A 33 16.91 -17.60 3.92
CA GLN A 33 15.77 -16.94 4.57
C GLN A 33 15.58 -15.53 3.99
N PRO A 34 14.39 -15.17 3.49
CA PRO A 34 14.14 -13.80 3.03
C PRO A 34 14.37 -12.76 4.10
N HIS A 35 15.02 -11.65 3.76
CA HIS A 35 15.42 -10.62 4.71
C HIS A 35 14.93 -9.23 4.30
N LEU A 36 14.07 -8.64 5.13
CA LEU A 36 13.61 -7.26 5.02
C LEU A 36 14.32 -6.38 6.04
N ALA A 37 14.95 -5.30 5.58
CA ALA A 37 15.39 -4.22 6.47
C ALA A 37 14.42 -3.04 6.41
N ALA A 38 14.22 -2.37 7.55
CA ALA A 38 13.42 -1.16 7.67
C ALA A 38 14.23 -0.07 8.37
N VAL A 39 14.29 1.11 7.76
CA VAL A 39 14.89 2.31 8.34
C VAL A 39 13.78 3.24 8.82
N LEU A 40 13.82 3.63 10.08
CA LEU A 40 12.88 4.56 10.71
C LEU A 40 13.66 5.78 11.21
N VAL A 41 13.22 6.96 10.81
CA VAL A 41 13.78 8.24 11.27
C VAL A 41 12.74 8.94 12.14
N GLY A 42 13.17 9.35 13.33
CA GLY A 42 12.35 10.08 14.29
C GLY A 42 11.29 9.25 15.01
N HIS A 43 10.35 9.96 15.65
CA HIS A 43 9.37 9.41 16.58
C HIS A 43 7.91 9.65 16.17
N ASP A 44 7.61 9.77 14.86
CA ASP A 44 6.22 9.84 14.42
C ASP A 44 5.47 8.56 14.79
N GLY A 45 4.47 8.69 15.66
CA GLY A 45 3.74 7.54 16.17
C GLY A 45 2.95 6.75 15.12
N GLY A 46 2.67 7.34 13.94
CA GLY A 46 2.14 6.64 12.78
C GLY A 46 3.18 5.69 12.20
N SER A 47 4.33 6.23 11.88
CA SER A 47 5.49 5.52 11.35
C SER A 47 5.96 4.40 12.28
N GLU A 48 6.04 4.66 13.59
CA GLU A 48 6.40 3.63 14.58
C GLU A 48 5.40 2.45 14.59
N THR A 49 4.10 2.76 14.52
CA THR A 49 3.05 1.72 14.47
C THR A 49 3.17 0.89 13.18
N TYR A 50 3.41 1.55 12.03
CA TYR A 50 3.60 0.85 10.75
C TYR A 50 4.83 -0.04 10.75
N VAL A 51 5.97 0.45 11.20
CA VAL A 51 7.22 -0.32 11.28
C VAL A 51 7.07 -1.50 12.23
N LYS A 52 6.48 -1.31 13.41
CA LYS A 52 6.18 -2.41 14.34
C LYS A 52 5.34 -3.51 13.69
N ASN A 53 4.29 -3.13 12.95
CA ASN A 53 3.44 -4.10 12.26
C ASN A 53 4.19 -4.81 11.11
N LYS A 54 5.13 -4.14 10.43
CA LYS A 54 6.01 -4.75 9.41
C LYS A 54 6.93 -5.81 10.03
N VAL A 55 7.55 -5.51 11.17
CA VAL A 55 8.38 -6.48 11.92
C VAL A 55 7.57 -7.71 12.33
N ILE A 56 6.38 -7.51 12.91
CA ILE A 56 5.47 -8.62 13.25
C ILE A 56 5.08 -9.44 12.01
N ALA A 57 4.86 -8.80 10.88
CA ALA A 57 4.54 -9.51 9.64
C ALA A 57 5.73 -10.33 9.11
N CYS A 58 6.96 -9.81 9.22
CA CYS A 58 8.18 -10.58 8.93
C CYS A 58 8.26 -11.86 9.77
N GLU A 59 8.05 -11.75 11.08
CA GLU A 59 8.02 -12.91 11.99
C GLU A 59 6.94 -13.92 11.57
N GLN A 60 5.72 -13.45 11.27
CA GLN A 60 4.61 -14.29 10.82
C GLN A 60 4.91 -15.01 9.49
N CYS A 61 5.65 -14.38 8.59
CA CYS A 61 6.04 -14.95 7.31
C CYS A 61 7.34 -15.78 7.37
N GLY A 62 8.01 -15.83 8.51
CA GLY A 62 9.29 -16.53 8.67
C GLY A 62 10.48 -15.79 8.04
N PHE A 63 10.38 -14.48 7.87
CA PHE A 63 11.45 -13.64 7.33
C PHE A 63 12.42 -13.21 8.43
N LYS A 64 13.68 -13.01 8.07
CA LYS A 64 14.63 -12.23 8.85
C LYS A 64 14.22 -10.74 8.74
N SER A 65 14.32 -10.01 9.85
CA SER A 65 13.95 -8.59 9.92
C SER A 65 15.04 -7.79 10.63
N THR A 66 15.47 -6.68 10.01
CA THR A 66 16.39 -5.72 10.62
C THR A 66 15.71 -4.36 10.72
N LEU A 67 15.69 -3.78 11.92
CA LEU A 67 15.18 -2.43 12.16
C LEU A 67 16.34 -1.51 12.52
N ILE A 68 16.56 -0.49 11.70
CA ILE A 68 17.54 0.58 11.92
C ILE A 68 16.78 1.83 12.32
N ARG A 69 17.16 2.42 13.44
CA ARG A 69 16.53 3.65 13.97
C ARG A 69 17.52 4.80 13.97
N TYR A 70 17.02 5.95 13.58
CA TYR A 70 17.72 7.24 13.69
C TYR A 70 16.82 8.23 14.41
N GLU A 71 17.45 9.16 15.09
CA GLU A 71 16.76 10.30 15.71
C GLU A 71 16.33 11.33 14.65
N ASP A 72 15.48 12.29 15.05
CA ASP A 72 14.93 13.32 14.14
C ASP A 72 15.99 14.23 13.51
N ASP A 73 17.17 14.32 14.10
CA ASP A 73 18.29 15.21 13.70
C ASP A 73 19.34 14.52 12.82
N VAL A 74 19.12 13.24 12.43
CA VAL A 74 20.02 12.53 11.50
C VAL A 74 20.22 13.35 10.23
N THR A 75 21.46 13.45 9.77
CA THR A 75 21.77 14.17 8.53
C THR A 75 21.37 13.35 7.28
N GLU A 76 21.13 14.06 6.18
CA GLU A 76 20.85 13.41 4.89
C GLU A 76 22.02 12.51 4.45
N GLU A 77 23.26 12.96 4.69
CA GLU A 77 24.48 12.19 4.37
C GLU A 77 24.56 10.89 5.16
N GLU A 78 24.24 10.90 6.45
CA GLU A 78 24.24 9.69 7.29
C GLU A 78 23.16 8.71 6.83
N LEU A 79 21.97 9.22 6.46
CA LEU A 79 20.90 8.39 5.94
C LEU A 79 21.24 7.80 4.58
N LEU A 80 21.88 8.57 3.67
CA LEU A 80 22.39 8.09 2.39
C LEU A 80 23.48 7.02 2.58
N ALA A 81 24.39 7.19 3.54
CA ALA A 81 25.39 6.18 3.87
C ALA A 81 24.75 4.88 4.39
N CYS A 82 23.63 4.97 5.13
CA CYS A 82 22.85 3.81 5.53
C CYS A 82 22.21 3.10 4.32
N VAL A 83 21.65 3.85 3.40
CA VAL A 83 21.06 3.33 2.15
C VAL A 83 22.13 2.61 1.32
N ASP A 84 23.32 3.23 1.15
CA ASP A 84 24.41 2.61 0.41
C ASP A 84 24.87 1.28 1.05
N ARG A 85 25.01 1.25 2.37
CA ARG A 85 25.34 0.01 3.10
C ARG A 85 24.29 -1.09 2.86
N LEU A 86 22.98 -0.76 2.90
CA LEU A 86 21.92 -1.73 2.66
C LEU A 86 21.85 -2.18 1.20
N ASN A 87 22.15 -1.29 0.24
CA ASN A 87 22.28 -1.65 -1.16
C ASN A 87 23.39 -2.72 -1.38
N ASN A 88 24.50 -2.58 -0.67
CA ASN A 88 25.67 -3.47 -0.80
C ASN A 88 25.63 -4.70 0.12
N ASP A 89 24.65 -4.81 1.01
CA ASP A 89 24.51 -5.98 1.90
C ASP A 89 23.83 -7.14 1.17
N ALA A 90 24.59 -8.18 0.83
CA ALA A 90 24.07 -9.37 0.15
C ALA A 90 23.08 -10.19 0.99
N ASP A 91 23.03 -10.00 2.31
CA ASP A 91 22.05 -10.66 3.17
C ASP A 91 20.69 -9.98 3.12
N VAL A 92 20.59 -8.69 2.77
CA VAL A 92 19.35 -7.93 2.66
C VAL A 92 18.76 -8.09 1.26
N ASP A 93 17.59 -8.72 1.15
CA ASP A 93 16.88 -8.90 -0.12
C ASP A 93 16.10 -7.67 -0.56
N GLY A 94 15.56 -6.93 0.41
CA GLY A 94 14.87 -5.67 0.17
C GLY A 94 14.84 -4.82 1.43
N PHE A 95 14.68 -3.53 1.25
CA PHE A 95 14.54 -2.63 2.38
C PHE A 95 13.64 -1.44 2.07
N ILE A 96 13.20 -0.81 3.12
CA ILE A 96 12.37 0.39 3.07
C ILE A 96 12.98 1.49 3.94
N VAL A 97 12.80 2.73 3.52
CA VAL A 97 12.95 3.90 4.37
C VAL A 97 11.57 4.45 4.66
N GLN A 98 11.13 4.35 5.91
CA GLN A 98 9.75 4.69 6.29
C GLN A 98 9.48 6.18 6.11
N LEU A 99 8.49 6.51 5.29
CA LEU A 99 8.01 7.87 5.08
C LEU A 99 6.89 8.22 6.07
N PRO A 100 6.70 9.53 6.39
CA PRO A 100 7.48 10.67 5.92
C PRO A 100 8.82 10.81 6.63
N LEU A 101 9.77 11.52 6.00
CA LEU A 101 11.05 11.90 6.60
C LEU A 101 10.99 13.31 7.21
N PRO A 102 11.92 13.67 8.12
CA PRO A 102 12.08 15.04 8.59
C PRO A 102 12.29 16.03 7.43
N LYS A 103 11.80 17.26 7.57
CA LYS A 103 11.77 18.26 6.48
C LYS A 103 13.13 18.66 5.90
N HIS A 104 14.22 18.46 6.64
CA HIS A 104 15.58 18.78 6.21
C HIS A 104 16.19 17.68 5.30
N ILE A 105 15.52 16.55 5.14
CA ILE A 105 15.93 15.42 4.28
C ILE A 105 15.06 15.42 3.03
N ASP A 106 15.67 15.35 1.87
CA ASP A 106 14.97 15.21 0.59
C ASP A 106 14.53 13.74 0.38
N GLU A 107 13.24 13.48 0.60
CA GLU A 107 12.65 12.14 0.41
C GLU A 107 12.94 11.58 -1.00
N GLN A 108 12.88 12.43 -2.03
CA GLN A 108 13.09 11.98 -3.41
C GLN A 108 14.54 11.52 -3.63
N LYS A 109 15.50 12.22 -3.03
CA LYS A 109 16.92 11.87 -3.09
C LYS A 109 17.18 10.52 -2.41
N ILE A 110 16.54 10.28 -1.25
CA ILE A 110 16.64 9.00 -0.55
C ILE A 110 16.03 7.88 -1.38
N ILE A 111 14.81 8.06 -1.92
CA ILE A 111 14.16 7.06 -2.77
C ILE A 111 15.04 6.71 -3.99
N MET A 112 15.64 7.70 -4.64
CA MET A 112 16.50 7.49 -5.81
C MET A 112 17.83 6.82 -5.48
N ALA A 113 18.30 6.90 -4.24
CA ALA A 113 19.53 6.26 -3.79
C ALA A 113 19.34 4.76 -3.50
N ILE A 114 18.11 4.29 -3.27
CA ILE A 114 17.80 2.87 -3.08
C ILE A 114 18.07 2.13 -4.40
N ASP A 115 18.78 0.99 -4.36
CA ASP A 115 18.84 0.10 -5.52
C ASP A 115 17.41 -0.38 -5.85
N TYR A 116 16.96 -0.09 -7.08
CA TYR A 116 15.62 -0.47 -7.53
C TYR A 116 15.36 -1.98 -7.44
N LYS A 117 16.39 -2.82 -7.40
CA LYS A 117 16.31 -4.26 -7.18
C LYS A 117 15.99 -4.62 -5.72
N LYS A 118 16.19 -3.71 -4.78
CA LYS A 118 15.89 -3.85 -3.36
C LYS A 118 14.75 -2.93 -2.88
N ASP A 119 14.19 -2.11 -3.76
CA ASP A 119 13.06 -1.21 -3.49
C ASP A 119 11.73 -1.99 -3.42
N VAL A 120 11.53 -2.70 -2.34
CA VAL A 120 10.33 -3.54 -2.13
C VAL A 120 9.07 -2.73 -1.80
N ASP A 121 9.18 -1.42 -1.52
CA ASP A 121 8.03 -0.50 -1.45
C ASP A 121 7.53 -0.10 -2.86
N GLY A 122 8.37 -0.25 -3.91
CA GLY A 122 8.02 0.05 -5.31
C GLY A 122 7.92 1.55 -5.61
N PHE A 123 8.72 2.40 -4.96
CA PHE A 123 8.69 3.85 -5.11
C PHE A 123 9.78 4.38 -6.04
N HIS A 124 10.82 3.58 -6.29
CA HIS A 124 11.92 3.99 -7.17
C HIS A 124 11.42 4.25 -8.59
N PRO A 125 11.88 5.34 -9.27
CA PRO A 125 11.41 5.69 -10.61
C PRO A 125 11.53 4.58 -11.64
N ILE A 126 12.53 3.69 -11.53
CA ILE A 126 12.67 2.52 -12.41
C ILE A 126 11.49 1.56 -12.21
N ASN A 127 11.12 1.22 -10.97
CA ASN A 127 9.98 0.36 -10.67
C ASN A 127 8.67 1.02 -11.14
N VAL A 128 8.49 2.31 -10.86
CA VAL A 128 7.31 3.08 -11.29
C VAL A 128 7.21 3.12 -12.82
N GLY A 129 8.31 3.37 -13.54
CA GLY A 129 8.34 3.39 -15.00
C GLY A 129 8.06 2.02 -15.61
N ARG A 130 8.65 0.95 -15.06
CA ARG A 130 8.40 -0.43 -15.49
C ARG A 130 6.93 -0.83 -15.25
N MET A 131 6.37 -0.51 -14.08
CA MET A 131 4.96 -0.71 -13.78
C MET A 131 4.07 0.03 -14.79
N ALA A 132 4.38 1.30 -15.10
CA ALA A 132 3.58 2.11 -16.00
C ALA A 132 3.45 1.52 -17.41
N ILE A 133 4.46 0.80 -17.88
CA ILE A 133 4.49 0.14 -19.20
C ILE A 133 4.26 -1.38 -19.13
N GLY A 134 3.87 -1.90 -17.97
CA GLY A 134 3.50 -3.30 -17.79
C GLY A 134 4.66 -4.30 -17.76
N LEU A 135 5.88 -3.85 -17.45
CA LEU A 135 7.03 -4.74 -17.25
C LEU A 135 7.08 -5.30 -15.82
N PRO A 136 7.64 -6.51 -15.62
CA PRO A 136 7.85 -7.07 -14.28
C PRO A 136 8.67 -6.13 -13.40
N CYS A 137 8.16 -5.82 -12.19
CA CYS A 137 8.79 -4.92 -11.22
C CYS A 137 8.13 -5.05 -9.86
N PHE A 138 8.71 -4.42 -8.84
CA PHE A 138 8.02 -4.22 -7.58
C PHE A 138 6.94 -3.14 -7.75
N ILE A 139 5.70 -3.52 -7.49
CA ILE A 139 4.55 -2.60 -7.50
C ILE A 139 4.42 -1.98 -6.11
N SER A 140 4.11 -0.69 -6.06
CA SER A 140 3.83 0.01 -4.81
C SER A 140 2.85 -0.77 -3.93
N ALA A 141 3.21 -0.95 -2.65
CA ALA A 141 2.58 -1.93 -1.76
C ALA A 141 1.06 -1.72 -1.58
N THR A 142 0.60 -0.46 -1.44
CA THR A 142 -0.84 -0.17 -1.27
C THR A 142 -1.64 -0.47 -2.54
N PRO A 143 -1.25 0.01 -3.74
CA PRO A 143 -1.89 -0.37 -4.99
C PRO A 143 -1.89 -1.88 -5.26
N LEU A 144 -0.80 -2.58 -4.98
CA LEU A 144 -0.73 -4.04 -5.10
C LEU A 144 -1.74 -4.72 -4.17
N GLY A 145 -1.89 -4.21 -2.93
CA GLY A 145 -2.87 -4.70 -1.98
C GLY A 145 -4.32 -4.51 -2.45
N ILE A 146 -4.62 -3.37 -3.07
CA ILE A 146 -5.93 -3.09 -3.65
C ILE A 146 -6.24 -4.05 -4.79
N LEU A 147 -5.31 -4.23 -5.74
CA LEU A 147 -5.46 -5.21 -6.82
C LEU A 147 -5.70 -6.62 -6.28
N THR A 148 -4.95 -7.01 -5.26
CA THR A 148 -5.10 -8.33 -4.62
C THR A 148 -6.49 -8.49 -4.01
N LEU A 149 -7.06 -7.43 -3.39
CA LEU A 149 -8.44 -7.46 -2.86
C LEU A 149 -9.46 -7.59 -3.99
N LEU A 150 -9.35 -6.78 -5.04
CA LEU A 150 -10.27 -6.85 -6.19
C LEU A 150 -10.29 -8.25 -6.80
N GLN A 151 -9.12 -8.88 -6.98
CA GLN A 151 -8.99 -10.23 -7.48
C GLN A 151 -9.55 -11.29 -6.52
N HIS A 152 -9.24 -11.19 -5.23
CA HIS A 152 -9.68 -12.14 -4.19
C HIS A 152 -11.21 -12.19 -4.07
N TYR A 153 -11.85 -11.03 -4.18
CA TYR A 153 -13.32 -10.92 -4.14
C TYR A 153 -13.99 -11.07 -5.52
N HIS A 154 -13.22 -11.44 -6.55
CA HIS A 154 -13.71 -11.63 -7.93
C HIS A 154 -14.49 -10.40 -8.44
N ILE A 155 -14.05 -9.21 -8.08
CA ILE A 155 -14.66 -7.96 -8.50
C ILE A 155 -14.29 -7.69 -9.95
N GLU A 156 -15.30 -7.67 -10.82
CA GLU A 156 -15.11 -7.37 -12.24
C GLU A 156 -14.71 -5.90 -12.43
N THR A 157 -13.58 -5.67 -13.07
CA THR A 157 -13.03 -4.32 -13.31
C THR A 157 -12.94 -3.98 -14.80
N SER A 158 -12.89 -4.98 -15.69
CA SER A 158 -12.77 -4.78 -17.14
C SER A 158 -13.95 -4.00 -17.69
N GLY A 159 -13.66 -2.93 -18.43
CA GLY A 159 -14.66 -2.04 -19.01
C GLY A 159 -15.42 -1.14 -18.02
N LYS A 160 -15.16 -1.26 -16.70
CA LYS A 160 -15.82 -0.44 -15.68
C LYS A 160 -15.28 0.99 -15.64
N LYS A 161 -16.11 1.93 -15.24
CA LYS A 161 -15.70 3.32 -14.93
C LYS A 161 -15.11 3.36 -13.52
N CYS A 162 -13.79 3.54 -13.43
CA CYS A 162 -13.06 3.65 -12.17
C CYS A 162 -12.67 5.10 -11.90
N VAL A 163 -13.04 5.63 -10.74
CA VAL A 163 -12.60 6.94 -10.27
C VAL A 163 -11.58 6.76 -9.16
N VAL A 164 -10.38 7.32 -9.35
CA VAL A 164 -9.34 7.40 -8.34
C VAL A 164 -9.33 8.80 -7.75
N LEU A 165 -9.68 8.92 -6.48
CA LEU A 165 -9.60 10.17 -5.73
C LEU A 165 -8.22 10.30 -5.11
N GLY A 166 -7.46 11.29 -5.56
CA GLY A 166 -6.07 11.53 -5.15
C GLY A 166 -5.07 11.22 -6.27
N ARG A 167 -3.89 11.87 -6.18
CA ARG A 167 -2.82 11.77 -7.18
C ARG A 167 -1.42 11.73 -6.58
N SER A 168 -1.31 11.12 -5.39
CA SER A 168 -0.01 10.90 -4.75
C SER A 168 0.86 9.95 -5.57
N ASN A 169 2.19 10.07 -5.44
CA ASN A 169 3.13 9.19 -6.13
C ASN A 169 3.05 7.75 -5.60
N ILE A 170 2.64 7.57 -4.34
CA ILE A 170 2.65 6.26 -3.68
C ILE A 170 1.33 5.49 -3.80
N VAL A 171 0.19 6.15 -4.07
CA VAL A 171 -1.12 5.49 -4.21
C VAL A 171 -1.86 5.93 -5.47
N GLY A 172 -2.23 7.21 -5.59
CA GLY A 172 -3.18 7.66 -6.61
C GLY A 172 -2.69 7.44 -8.04
N LYS A 173 -1.46 7.89 -8.35
CA LYS A 173 -0.87 7.70 -9.68
C LYS A 173 -0.66 6.22 -10.03
N PRO A 174 0.02 5.41 -9.18
CA PRO A 174 0.20 3.99 -9.49
C PRO A 174 -1.15 3.25 -9.58
N MET A 175 -2.12 3.58 -8.74
CA MET A 175 -3.44 2.94 -8.80
C MET A 175 -4.16 3.23 -10.12
N ALA A 176 -4.14 4.49 -10.58
CA ALA A 176 -4.73 4.86 -11.86
C ALA A 176 -4.06 4.12 -13.03
N GLN A 177 -2.73 4.02 -13.01
CA GLN A 177 -1.98 3.29 -14.03
C GLN A 177 -2.31 1.80 -14.04
N LEU A 178 -2.38 1.17 -12.88
CA LEU A 178 -2.69 -0.26 -12.78
C LEU A 178 -4.13 -0.57 -13.19
N MET A 179 -5.09 0.28 -12.80
CA MET A 179 -6.49 0.08 -13.15
C MET A 179 -6.77 0.23 -14.65
N MET A 180 -5.97 1.02 -15.39
CA MET A 180 -6.12 1.13 -16.84
C MET A 180 -5.42 0.02 -17.62
N GLN A 181 -4.49 -0.73 -17.02
CA GLN A 181 -3.73 -1.77 -17.72
C GLN A 181 -4.55 -3.03 -17.92
N LYS A 182 -4.50 -3.57 -19.16
CA LYS A 182 -5.21 -4.77 -19.58
C LYS A 182 -4.94 -6.00 -18.68
N GLN A 183 -3.71 -6.15 -18.20
CA GLN A 183 -3.33 -7.30 -17.36
C GLN A 183 -3.79 -7.17 -15.89
N TYR A 184 -4.27 -5.99 -15.47
CA TYR A 184 -4.70 -5.74 -14.09
C TYR A 184 -6.17 -5.32 -13.99
N GLY A 185 -6.46 -4.04 -14.21
CA GLY A 185 -7.81 -3.50 -14.03
C GLY A 185 -8.65 -3.49 -15.29
N ASP A 186 -8.03 -3.23 -16.45
CA ASP A 186 -8.68 -3.09 -17.76
C ASP A 186 -9.92 -2.15 -17.72
N ALA A 187 -9.84 -1.11 -16.89
CA ALA A 187 -10.92 -0.16 -16.62
C ALA A 187 -10.72 1.17 -17.35
N THR A 188 -11.81 1.92 -17.52
CA THR A 188 -11.73 3.33 -17.90
C THR A 188 -11.51 4.15 -16.64
N VAL A 189 -10.38 4.89 -16.56
CA VAL A 189 -9.96 5.53 -15.31
C VAL A 189 -10.03 7.05 -15.41
N THR A 190 -10.70 7.67 -14.44
CA THR A 190 -10.69 9.12 -14.19
C THR A 190 -9.96 9.41 -12.87
N VAL A 191 -8.97 10.31 -12.89
CA VAL A 191 -8.30 10.77 -11.67
C VAL A 191 -8.86 12.11 -11.23
N CYS A 192 -9.40 12.17 -10.02
CA CYS A 192 -9.95 13.40 -9.43
C CYS A 192 -9.08 13.88 -8.25
N HIS A 193 -9.02 15.19 -8.08
CA HIS A 193 -8.24 15.83 -7.01
C HIS A 193 -8.88 17.18 -6.61
N SER A 194 -8.29 17.92 -5.68
CA SER A 194 -8.83 19.17 -5.12
C SER A 194 -9.18 20.26 -6.15
N HIS A 195 -8.63 20.22 -7.36
CA HIS A 195 -8.93 21.15 -8.44
C HIS A 195 -9.89 20.60 -9.49
N SER A 196 -10.40 19.37 -9.33
CA SER A 196 -11.36 18.77 -10.27
C SER A 196 -12.76 19.39 -10.08
N LYS A 197 -13.24 20.08 -11.12
CA LYS A 197 -14.53 20.79 -11.06
C LYS A 197 -15.73 19.85 -11.02
N THR A 198 -15.62 18.68 -11.66
CA THR A 198 -16.69 17.69 -11.83
C THR A 198 -16.58 16.48 -10.89
N LEU A 199 -15.73 16.57 -9.84
CA LEU A 199 -15.42 15.44 -8.96
C LEU A 199 -16.66 14.67 -8.48
N LYS A 200 -17.68 15.36 -7.99
CA LYS A 200 -18.92 14.71 -7.52
C LYS A 200 -19.68 14.00 -8.63
N GLN A 201 -19.71 14.57 -9.82
CA GLN A 201 -20.37 13.96 -10.98
C GLN A 201 -19.60 12.70 -11.41
N GLU A 202 -18.29 12.78 -11.51
CA GLU A 202 -17.45 11.61 -11.85
C GLU A 202 -17.68 10.45 -10.87
N CYS A 203 -17.72 10.75 -9.57
CA CYS A 203 -17.99 9.75 -8.54
C CYS A 203 -19.40 9.12 -8.69
N ARG A 204 -20.43 9.92 -8.97
CA ARG A 204 -21.81 9.41 -9.16
C ARG A 204 -21.95 8.46 -10.36
N GLU A 205 -21.09 8.60 -11.34
CA GLU A 205 -21.11 7.76 -12.54
C GLU A 205 -20.18 6.56 -12.42
N ALA A 206 -19.30 6.52 -11.42
CA ALA A 206 -18.29 5.49 -11.25
C ALA A 206 -18.88 4.13 -10.82
N ASP A 207 -18.41 3.05 -11.44
CA ASP A 207 -18.64 1.67 -10.98
C ASP A 207 -17.74 1.33 -9.79
N ILE A 208 -16.52 1.89 -9.80
CA ILE A 208 -15.50 1.67 -8.79
C ILE A 208 -14.96 3.03 -8.34
N ILE A 209 -14.93 3.29 -7.03
CA ILE A 209 -14.29 4.47 -6.44
C ILE A 209 -13.16 4.00 -5.54
N ILE A 210 -11.94 4.51 -5.80
CA ILE A 210 -10.76 4.30 -4.95
C ILE A 210 -10.45 5.63 -4.28
N ALA A 211 -10.78 5.76 -3.00
CA ALA A 211 -10.62 6.99 -2.23
C ALA A 211 -9.27 7.01 -1.50
N ALA A 212 -8.37 7.90 -1.92
CA ALA A 212 -7.00 8.01 -1.41
C ALA A 212 -6.55 9.48 -1.28
N ILE A 213 -7.33 10.28 -0.55
CA ILE A 213 -7.11 11.73 -0.37
C ILE A 213 -6.72 12.12 1.06
N GLY A 214 -6.88 11.22 2.04
CA GLY A 214 -6.57 11.48 3.43
C GLY A 214 -7.52 12.50 4.09
N GLN A 215 -8.77 12.59 3.64
CA GLN A 215 -9.80 13.47 4.19
C GLN A 215 -10.96 12.65 4.77
N PRO A 216 -11.07 12.56 6.10
CA PRO A 216 -12.10 11.75 6.74
C PRO A 216 -13.52 12.09 6.28
N ASN A 217 -14.30 11.06 5.92
CA ASN A 217 -15.72 11.16 5.53
C ASN A 217 -15.99 12.07 4.31
N PHE A 218 -15.03 12.26 3.43
CA PHE A 218 -15.17 13.08 2.24
C PHE A 218 -16.19 12.51 1.26
N VAL A 219 -16.13 11.19 1.01
CA VAL A 219 -17.07 10.51 0.09
C VAL A 219 -18.35 10.22 0.84
N THR A 220 -19.44 10.85 0.40
CA THR A 220 -20.78 10.76 0.98
C THR A 220 -21.75 10.00 0.05
N ALA A 221 -22.92 9.60 0.56
CA ALA A 221 -23.90 8.80 -0.18
C ALA A 221 -24.39 9.46 -1.47
N ASP A 222 -24.43 10.79 -1.53
CA ASP A 222 -24.82 11.55 -2.72
C ASP A 222 -23.75 11.56 -3.83
N MET A 223 -22.56 11.04 -3.54
CA MET A 223 -21.45 10.87 -4.49
C MET A 223 -21.34 9.45 -5.05
N VAL A 224 -22.16 8.51 -4.60
CA VAL A 224 -22.02 7.09 -4.93
C VAL A 224 -23.31 6.59 -5.58
N LYS A 225 -23.19 5.90 -6.72
CA LYS A 225 -24.34 5.24 -7.34
C LYS A 225 -24.66 3.91 -6.67
N GLU A 226 -25.87 3.41 -6.87
CA GLU A 226 -26.28 2.07 -6.41
C GLU A 226 -25.41 0.98 -7.06
N GLY A 227 -25.00 0.02 -6.25
CA GLY A 227 -24.19 -1.12 -6.68
C GLY A 227 -22.71 -0.82 -6.90
N ALA A 228 -22.20 0.38 -6.59
CA ALA A 228 -20.79 0.73 -6.74
C ALA A 228 -19.87 -0.11 -5.82
N VAL A 229 -18.63 -0.27 -6.25
CA VAL A 229 -17.54 -0.83 -5.45
C VAL A 229 -16.73 0.31 -4.85
N ILE A 230 -16.51 0.28 -3.54
CA ILE A 230 -15.79 1.33 -2.82
C ILE A 230 -14.55 0.78 -2.13
N ILE A 231 -13.40 1.30 -2.52
CA ILE A 231 -12.11 1.00 -1.90
C ILE A 231 -11.64 2.25 -1.14
N ASP A 232 -11.77 2.21 0.17
CA ASP A 232 -11.33 3.29 1.06
C ASP A 232 -9.90 3.04 1.52
N VAL A 233 -8.98 3.89 1.08
CA VAL A 233 -7.55 3.85 1.42
C VAL A 233 -7.23 4.78 2.59
N GLY A 234 -8.14 5.67 2.94
CA GLY A 234 -7.96 6.65 4.01
C GLY A 234 -7.67 5.99 5.37
N THR A 235 -6.70 6.52 6.10
CA THR A 235 -6.33 6.04 7.45
C THR A 235 -5.98 7.22 8.35
N THR A 236 -6.86 8.19 8.45
CA THR A 236 -6.65 9.39 9.26
C THR A 236 -7.00 9.14 10.72
N ARG A 237 -6.13 9.56 11.64
CA ARG A 237 -6.45 9.56 13.07
C ARG A 237 -7.37 10.73 13.39
N VAL A 238 -8.54 10.43 13.93
CA VAL A 238 -9.49 11.43 14.40
C VAL A 238 -9.68 11.30 15.91
N PRO A 239 -9.85 12.40 16.66
CA PRO A 239 -10.12 12.35 18.10
C PRO A 239 -11.37 11.50 18.40
N ASP A 240 -11.28 10.66 19.43
CA ASP A 240 -12.39 9.83 19.89
C ASP A 240 -12.24 9.57 21.41
N ALA A 241 -12.96 10.33 22.21
CA ALA A 241 -12.93 10.26 23.67
C ALA A 241 -13.46 8.92 24.22
N THR A 242 -14.19 8.12 23.40
CA THR A 242 -14.70 6.81 23.82
C THR A 242 -13.61 5.72 23.80
N ARG A 243 -12.50 5.99 23.18
CA ARG A 243 -11.38 5.04 23.05
C ARG A 243 -10.30 5.34 24.09
N LYS A 244 -9.77 4.29 24.74
CA LYS A 244 -8.66 4.41 25.71
C LYS A 244 -7.45 5.19 25.17
N ARG A 245 -7.18 5.12 23.86
CA ARG A 245 -6.09 5.83 23.17
C ARG A 245 -6.44 7.26 22.74
N GLY A 246 -7.68 7.74 23.01
CA GLY A 246 -8.14 9.09 22.67
C GLY A 246 -8.40 9.36 21.19
N TRP A 247 -8.24 8.37 20.31
CA TRP A 247 -8.46 8.50 18.87
C TRP A 247 -8.89 7.19 18.21
N ARG A 248 -9.48 7.31 17.02
CA ARG A 248 -9.79 6.19 16.13
C ARG A 248 -9.23 6.46 14.73
N LEU A 249 -9.08 5.40 13.94
CA LEU A 249 -8.84 5.53 12.49
C LEU A 249 -10.17 5.75 11.79
N ASN A 250 -10.16 6.68 10.85
CA ASN A 250 -11.29 6.98 9.99
C ASN A 250 -10.83 6.98 8.54
N GLY A 251 -11.67 6.45 7.67
CA GLY A 251 -11.43 6.45 6.23
C GLY A 251 -11.87 7.75 5.56
N ASP A 252 -11.60 7.83 4.27
CA ASP A 252 -12.07 8.92 3.41
C ASP A 252 -13.56 8.81 3.08
N VAL A 253 -14.15 7.65 3.32
CA VAL A 253 -15.57 7.36 3.01
C VAL A 253 -16.42 7.44 4.28
N LYS A 254 -17.58 8.09 4.19
CA LYS A 254 -18.60 8.09 5.25
C LYS A 254 -19.34 6.75 5.26
N PHE A 255 -18.69 5.76 5.86
CA PHE A 255 -19.03 4.34 5.74
C PHE A 255 -20.51 4.03 5.95
N ASP A 256 -21.11 4.50 7.05
CA ASP A 256 -22.48 4.16 7.44
C ASP A 256 -23.55 4.63 6.42
N GLU A 257 -23.27 5.73 5.71
CA GLU A 257 -24.16 6.27 4.68
C GLU A 257 -23.92 5.65 3.30
N VAL A 258 -22.67 5.29 3.00
CA VAL A 258 -22.25 4.81 1.69
C VAL A 258 -22.45 3.30 1.55
N ALA A 259 -22.15 2.53 2.59
CA ALA A 259 -22.21 1.08 2.55
C ALA A 259 -23.56 0.51 2.07
N PRO A 260 -24.73 1.04 2.49
CA PRO A 260 -26.02 0.52 2.02
C PRO A 260 -26.23 0.61 0.50
N LYS A 261 -25.51 1.49 -0.19
CA LYS A 261 -25.58 1.69 -1.64
C LYS A 261 -24.61 0.81 -2.43
N CYS A 262 -23.63 0.22 -1.77
CA CYS A 262 -22.53 -0.51 -2.42
C CYS A 262 -22.90 -1.96 -2.74
N SER A 263 -22.23 -2.53 -3.74
CA SER A 263 -22.09 -3.98 -3.88
C SER A 263 -20.96 -4.50 -2.99
N PHE A 264 -19.82 -3.78 -2.98
CA PHE A 264 -18.64 -4.09 -2.17
C PHE A 264 -18.07 -2.82 -1.55
N ILE A 265 -17.55 -2.93 -0.33
CA ILE A 265 -16.91 -1.81 0.36
C ILE A 265 -15.83 -2.31 1.32
N THR A 266 -14.69 -1.60 1.37
CA THR A 266 -13.65 -1.85 2.39
C THR A 266 -13.98 -1.11 3.69
N PRO A 267 -13.78 -1.73 4.87
CA PRO A 267 -13.88 -1.04 6.16
C PRO A 267 -12.57 -0.30 6.49
N VAL A 268 -12.67 0.74 7.32
CA VAL A 268 -11.51 1.37 7.98
C VAL A 268 -11.74 1.40 9.49
N PRO A 269 -10.89 0.73 10.28
CA PRO A 269 -9.74 -0.12 9.89
C PRO A 269 -10.15 -1.51 9.39
N GLY A 270 -9.21 -2.22 8.75
CA GLY A 270 -9.37 -3.63 8.40
C GLY A 270 -9.52 -3.93 6.91
N GLY A 271 -9.63 -2.89 6.07
CA GLY A 271 -9.66 -3.00 4.61
C GLY A 271 -8.24 -2.97 3.99
N VAL A 272 -7.88 -1.85 3.37
CA VAL A 272 -6.64 -1.71 2.60
C VAL A 272 -5.37 -1.76 3.47
N GLY A 273 -5.37 -1.16 4.68
CA GLY A 273 -4.17 -1.06 5.52
C GLY A 273 -3.45 -2.40 5.78
N PRO A 274 -4.12 -3.48 6.20
CA PRO A 274 -3.49 -4.79 6.35
C PRO A 274 -2.86 -5.34 5.07
N MET A 275 -3.45 -5.01 3.91
CA MET A 275 -2.97 -5.46 2.61
C MET A 275 -1.68 -4.77 2.17
N THR A 276 -1.45 -3.51 2.58
CA THR A 276 -0.19 -2.81 2.33
C THR A 276 0.99 -3.57 2.92
N ILE A 277 0.86 -4.02 4.18
CA ILE A 277 1.92 -4.82 4.84
C ILE A 277 2.07 -6.19 4.17
N CYS A 278 0.95 -6.83 3.81
CA CYS A 278 0.95 -8.11 3.12
C CYS A 278 1.66 -8.01 1.75
N SER A 279 1.41 -6.93 1.00
CA SER A 279 2.05 -6.69 -0.29
C SER A 279 3.56 -6.43 -0.16
N LEU A 280 3.99 -5.76 0.90
CA LEU A 280 5.41 -5.62 1.21
C LEU A 280 6.07 -6.98 1.43
N MET A 281 5.40 -7.91 2.14
CA MET A 281 5.92 -9.29 2.31
C MET A 281 6.00 -10.02 0.95
N LYS A 282 4.99 -9.86 0.07
CA LYS A 282 5.05 -10.44 -1.29
C LYS A 282 6.23 -9.89 -2.09
N ASN A 283 6.43 -8.57 -2.09
CA ASN A 283 7.55 -7.95 -2.79
C ASN A 283 8.91 -8.41 -2.22
N THR A 284 9.03 -8.53 -0.89
CA THR A 284 10.25 -9.01 -0.25
C THR A 284 10.56 -10.47 -0.62
N LEU A 285 9.54 -11.34 -0.65
CA LEU A 285 9.70 -12.71 -1.10
C LEU A 285 10.12 -12.78 -2.58
N ALA A 286 9.50 -11.97 -3.44
CA ALA A 286 9.87 -11.88 -4.86
C ALA A 286 11.32 -11.37 -5.04
N ALA A 287 11.77 -10.44 -4.19
CA ALA A 287 13.16 -9.97 -4.17
C ALA A 287 14.13 -11.11 -3.79
N ALA A 288 13.84 -11.84 -2.71
CA ALA A 288 14.65 -12.98 -2.27
C ALA A 288 14.75 -14.10 -3.32
N LYS A 289 13.71 -14.26 -4.15
CA LYS A 289 13.65 -15.23 -5.25
C LYS A 289 14.22 -14.69 -6.57
N HIS A 290 14.64 -13.42 -6.62
CA HIS A 290 15.08 -12.72 -7.85
C HIS A 290 14.07 -12.80 -9.00
N GLU A 291 12.75 -12.69 -8.70
CA GLU A 291 11.69 -12.87 -9.70
C GLU A 291 11.68 -11.81 -10.80
N TYR A 292 11.99 -10.57 -10.44
CA TYR A 292 11.91 -9.44 -11.37
C TYR A 292 13.28 -8.97 -11.88
N TYR A 293 14.32 -9.16 -11.09
CA TYR A 293 15.66 -8.65 -11.35
C TYR A 293 16.71 -9.74 -11.06
N LYS A 294 17.58 -9.95 -12.01
CA LYS A 294 18.70 -10.88 -11.92
C LYS A 294 19.97 -10.14 -11.50
#